data_908bdb53ead251ab03eefac757c8161d
#
_entry.id   908bdb53ead251ab03eefac757c8161d
#
_cell.length_a   1.000
_cell.length_b   1.000
_cell.length_c   1.000
_cell.angle_alpha   90.00
_cell.angle_beta   90.00
_cell.angle_gamma   90.00
#
_symmetry.space_group_name_H-M   'P 1'
#
loop_
_entity.id
_entity.type
_entity.pdbx_description
1 polymer ?
#
loop_
_entity_poly.entity_id
_entity_poly.type
_entity_poly.pdbx_seq_one_letter_code
_entity_poly.pdbx_strand_id
1 'polypeptide(L)'
;MKTTDYRVIARPEGPWQSPGTMLEDRCVTYYVYILTNKHNTVLYTGVTKDLVRRVYEHKIHADPNSFTAKYKIDRLVYYEETSDVYAAIEREKQIKSWSRKRKTDLIFEMNPHWVDLYNQILG
;
A
#
# COMPACT_ATOMS: atom_id res chain seq x y z
N MET A 1 -3.00 -11.27 -12.17
CA MET A 1 -3.06 -11.15 -10.87
C MET A 1 -2.55 -9.89 -10.36
N LYS A 2 -1.46 -9.45 -10.70
CA LYS A 2 -1.11 -8.18 -10.26
C LYS A 2 -2.01 -7.14 -10.77
N THR A 3 -2.62 -7.36 -11.91
CA THR A 3 -3.56 -6.40 -12.39
C THR A 3 -4.71 -6.24 -11.46
N THR A 4 -5.06 -7.26 -10.77
CA THR A 4 -6.13 -7.19 -9.83
C THR A 4 -5.83 -6.19 -8.75
N ASP A 5 -4.61 -6.20 -8.28
CA ASP A 5 -4.22 -5.25 -7.29
C ASP A 5 -4.36 -3.86 -7.79
N TYR A 6 -3.98 -3.68 -9.01
CA TYR A 6 -4.01 -2.38 -9.61
C TYR A 6 -5.43 -1.84 -9.67
N ARG A 7 -6.35 -2.67 -10.04
CA ARG A 7 -7.72 -2.24 -10.11
C ARG A 7 -8.28 -1.91 -8.75
N VAL A 8 -7.93 -2.70 -7.80
CA VAL A 8 -8.40 -2.48 -6.46
C VAL A 8 -7.95 -1.11 -5.99
N ILE A 9 -6.74 -0.75 -6.31
CA ILE A 9 -6.24 0.53 -5.92
C ILE A 9 -7.04 1.63 -6.57
N ALA A 10 -7.28 1.52 -7.83
CA ALA A 10 -7.95 2.57 -8.54
C ALA A 10 -9.37 2.76 -8.08
N ARG A 11 -10.11 1.68 -7.92
CA ARG A 11 -11.49 1.81 -7.62
C ARG A 11 -11.82 2.30 -6.25
N PRO A 12 -11.23 1.70 -5.24
CA PRO A 12 -11.54 2.13 -3.88
C PRO A 12 -11.18 3.57 -3.66
N GLU A 13 -10.27 4.06 -4.44
CA GLU A 13 -9.84 5.42 -4.27
C GLU A 13 -10.55 6.36 -5.20
N GLY A 14 -11.67 5.95 -5.72
CA GLY A 14 -12.45 6.81 -6.58
C GLY A 14 -12.60 8.22 -6.08
N PRO A 15 -12.79 8.42 -4.80
CA PRO A 15 -12.95 9.78 -4.28
C PRO A 15 -11.80 10.70 -4.59
N TRP A 16 -10.68 10.18 -4.91
CA TRP A 16 -9.56 11.00 -5.28
C TRP A 16 -9.91 11.96 -6.38
N GLN A 17 -10.80 11.54 -7.21
CA GLN A 17 -11.08 12.28 -8.42
C GLN A 17 -12.12 13.33 -8.23
N SER A 18 -12.58 13.49 -7.06
CA SER A 18 -13.60 14.44 -6.77
C SER A 18 -13.06 15.84 -7.01
N PRO A 19 -13.57 16.53 -7.96
CA PRO A 19 -13.03 17.85 -8.29
C PRO A 19 -13.27 18.89 -7.23
N GLY A 20 -14.30 18.69 -6.48
CA GLY A 20 -14.65 19.69 -5.49
C GLY A 20 -13.64 19.82 -4.40
N THR A 21 -12.73 18.90 -4.33
CA THR A 21 -11.78 18.91 -3.25
C THR A 21 -10.43 19.45 -3.64
N MET A 22 -10.37 20.14 -4.74
CA MET A 22 -9.10 20.64 -5.18
C MET A 22 -8.39 21.47 -4.15
N LEU A 23 -9.09 22.27 -3.43
CA LEU A 23 -8.44 23.10 -2.44
C LEU A 23 -7.80 22.29 -1.36
N GLU A 24 -8.46 21.26 -0.93
CA GLU A 24 -7.92 20.42 0.11
C GLU A 24 -6.86 19.50 -0.42
N ASP A 25 -6.84 19.30 -1.70
CA ASP A 25 -5.90 18.37 -2.29
C ASP A 25 -4.46 18.70 -1.99
N ARG A 26 -4.14 19.96 -1.79
CA ARG A 26 -2.76 20.27 -1.52
C ARG A 26 -2.34 19.73 -0.17
N CYS A 27 -3.26 19.34 0.67
CA CYS A 27 -2.94 18.76 1.96
C CYS A 27 -3.03 17.25 1.94
N VAL A 28 -3.37 16.67 0.80
CA VAL A 28 -3.54 15.22 0.72
C VAL A 28 -2.18 14.55 0.56
N THR A 29 -1.98 13.51 1.31
CA THR A 29 -0.77 12.70 1.22
C THR A 29 -1.15 11.35 0.67
N TYR A 30 -0.36 10.87 -0.27
CA TYR A 30 -0.57 9.55 -0.84
C TYR A 30 0.57 8.65 -0.40
N TYR A 31 0.26 7.39 -0.20
CA TYR A 31 1.25 6.42 0.30
C TYR A 31 1.39 5.27 -0.66
N VAL A 32 2.63 4.89 -0.91
CA VAL A 32 2.91 3.63 -1.58
C VAL A 32 3.39 2.70 -0.48
N TYR A 33 2.82 1.52 -0.39
CA TYR A 33 3.10 0.64 0.73
C TYR A 33 3.31 -0.79 0.28
N ILE A 34 3.99 -1.56 1.13
CA ILE A 34 4.17 -2.98 0.88
C ILE A 34 3.71 -3.74 2.12
N LEU A 35 2.87 -4.72 1.88
CA LEU A 35 2.39 -5.61 2.93
C LEU A 35 2.96 -7.00 2.72
N THR A 36 3.02 -7.77 3.78
CA THR A 36 3.46 -9.15 3.67
C THR A 36 2.65 -10.02 4.65
N ASN A 37 2.81 -11.33 4.52
CA ASN A 37 2.18 -12.25 5.45
C ASN A 37 3.15 -12.52 6.59
N LYS A 38 2.71 -13.24 7.61
CA LYS A 38 3.55 -13.41 8.79
C LYS A 38 4.83 -14.20 8.51
N HIS A 39 4.88 -14.93 7.44
CA HIS A 39 6.08 -15.68 7.08
C HIS A 39 6.97 -14.94 6.10
N ASN A 40 6.58 -13.73 5.72
CA ASN A 40 7.35 -12.90 4.79
C ASN A 40 7.58 -13.56 3.43
N THR A 41 6.63 -14.38 3.00
CA THR A 41 6.79 -15.12 1.76
C THR A 41 6.09 -14.47 0.57
N VAL A 42 5.10 -13.61 0.83
CA VAL A 42 4.33 -12.96 -0.23
C VAL A 42 4.35 -11.46 -0.01
N LEU A 43 4.59 -10.70 -1.06
CA LEU A 43 4.60 -9.25 -0.99
C LEU A 43 3.46 -8.67 -1.79
N TYR A 44 2.83 -7.65 -1.28
CA TYR A 44 1.74 -6.94 -1.96
C TYR A 44 2.05 -5.45 -1.93
N THR A 45 2.05 -4.81 -3.10
CA THR A 45 2.33 -3.38 -3.20
C THR A 45 1.04 -2.66 -3.57
N GLY A 46 0.77 -1.56 -2.89
CA GLY A 46 -0.42 -0.78 -3.15
C GLY A 46 -0.19 0.70 -2.96
N VAL A 47 -1.21 1.48 -3.27
CA VAL A 47 -1.17 2.92 -3.07
C VAL A 47 -2.51 3.35 -2.49
N THR A 48 -2.48 4.32 -1.58
CA THR A 48 -3.68 4.80 -0.93
C THR A 48 -3.46 6.20 -0.39
N LYS A 49 -4.52 6.92 -0.13
CA LYS A 49 -4.40 8.19 0.54
C LYS A 49 -4.77 8.08 2.02
N ASP A 50 -5.11 6.88 2.48
CA ASP A 50 -5.46 6.65 3.87
C ASP A 50 -4.81 5.35 4.31
N LEU A 51 -3.54 5.46 4.69
CA LEU A 51 -2.75 4.28 4.99
C LEU A 51 -3.28 3.51 6.20
N VAL A 52 -3.63 4.22 7.25
CA VAL A 52 -4.12 3.56 8.47
C VAL A 52 -5.37 2.75 8.17
N ARG A 53 -6.32 3.36 7.49
CA ARG A 53 -7.56 2.68 7.16
C ARG A 53 -7.31 1.48 6.26
N ARG A 54 -6.44 1.67 5.27
CA ARG A 54 -6.21 0.61 4.30
C ARG A 54 -5.54 -0.60 4.94
N VAL A 55 -4.55 -0.35 5.79
CA VAL A 55 -3.90 -1.46 6.48
C VAL A 55 -4.88 -2.15 7.42
N TYR A 56 -5.72 -1.36 8.09
CA TYR A 56 -6.73 -1.94 8.95
C TYR A 56 -7.67 -2.87 8.17
N GLU A 57 -8.09 -2.42 6.99
CA GLU A 57 -8.97 -3.25 6.16
C GLU A 57 -8.31 -4.56 5.78
N HIS A 58 -7.02 -4.53 5.52
CA HIS A 58 -6.31 -5.76 5.22
C HIS A 58 -6.23 -6.67 6.46
N LYS A 59 -6.03 -6.07 7.63
CA LYS A 59 -5.91 -6.86 8.85
C LYS A 59 -7.20 -7.58 9.21
N ILE A 60 -8.33 -6.96 8.95
CA ILE A 60 -9.60 -7.59 9.28
C ILE A 60 -10.19 -8.36 8.11
N HIS A 61 -9.44 -8.42 6.99
CA HIS A 61 -9.89 -9.12 5.79
C HIS A 61 -11.27 -8.61 5.36
N ALA A 62 -11.37 -7.27 5.26
CA ALA A 62 -12.63 -6.63 4.93
C ALA A 62 -13.25 -7.17 3.65
N ASP A 63 -12.40 -7.54 2.70
CA ASP A 63 -12.87 -8.22 1.49
C ASP A 63 -12.31 -9.63 1.50
N PRO A 64 -13.07 -10.60 2.00
CA PRO A 64 -12.56 -11.97 2.16
C PRO A 64 -12.17 -12.64 0.85
N ASN A 65 -12.63 -12.11 -0.27
CA ASN A 65 -12.28 -12.67 -1.56
C ASN A 65 -11.06 -12.02 -2.18
N SER A 66 -10.46 -11.07 -1.50
CA SER A 66 -9.31 -10.37 -2.05
C SER A 66 -8.06 -11.24 -2.00
N PHE A 67 -7.09 -10.86 -2.82
CA PHE A 67 -5.80 -11.52 -2.83
C PHE A 67 -5.15 -11.48 -1.45
N THR A 68 -5.21 -10.32 -0.80
CA THR A 68 -4.55 -10.16 0.50
C THR A 68 -5.22 -10.99 1.59
N ALA A 69 -6.54 -11.13 1.53
CA ALA A 69 -7.24 -11.95 2.51
C ALA A 69 -6.89 -13.42 2.30
N LYS A 70 -6.85 -13.82 1.04
CA LYS A 70 -6.57 -15.21 0.71
C LYS A 70 -5.21 -15.67 1.22
N TYR A 71 -4.22 -14.81 1.11
CA TYR A 71 -2.85 -15.14 1.53
C TYR A 71 -2.49 -14.58 2.88
N LYS A 72 -3.46 -14.01 3.58
CA LYS A 72 -3.27 -13.45 4.92
C LYS A 72 -2.14 -12.43 4.95
N ILE A 73 -2.18 -11.52 4.01
CA ILE A 73 -1.18 -10.48 3.86
C ILE A 73 -1.68 -9.28 4.67
N ASP A 74 -1.24 -9.18 5.90
CA ASP A 74 -1.79 -8.19 6.83
C ASP A 74 -0.75 -7.44 7.64
N ARG A 75 0.52 -7.54 7.26
CA ARG A 75 1.57 -6.83 7.99
C ARG A 75 2.18 -5.76 7.10
N LEU A 76 2.27 -4.55 7.64
CA LEU A 76 2.85 -3.43 6.90
C LEU A 76 4.35 -3.40 7.14
N VAL A 77 5.14 -3.57 6.09
CA VAL A 77 6.59 -3.59 6.25
C VAL A 77 7.31 -2.45 5.57
N TYR A 78 6.60 -1.67 4.75
CA TYR A 78 7.23 -0.54 4.08
C TYR A 78 6.17 0.46 3.65
N TYR A 79 6.50 1.75 3.68
CA TYR A 79 5.65 2.76 3.08
C TYR A 79 6.48 4.00 2.77
N GLU A 80 6.03 4.77 1.80
CA GLU A 80 6.61 6.05 1.50
C GLU A 80 5.47 7.00 1.13
N GLU A 81 5.71 8.29 1.21
CA GLU A 81 4.69 9.29 1.02
C GLU A 81 5.02 10.25 -0.10
N THR A 82 3.99 10.79 -0.70
CA THR A 82 4.14 11.85 -1.68
C THR A 82 2.85 12.65 -1.71
N SER A 83 2.94 13.90 -2.12
CA SER A 83 1.74 14.73 -2.24
C SER A 83 1.16 14.67 -3.65
N ASP A 84 1.82 13.97 -4.56
CA ASP A 84 1.41 13.89 -5.95
C ASP A 84 0.84 12.52 -6.27
N VAL A 85 -0.45 12.46 -6.60
CA VAL A 85 -1.10 11.19 -6.86
C VAL A 85 -0.48 10.47 -8.05
N TYR A 86 -0.06 11.20 -9.06
CA TYR A 86 0.53 10.56 -10.24
C TYR A 86 1.89 9.96 -9.91
N ALA A 87 2.66 10.64 -9.08
CA ALA A 87 3.93 10.11 -8.63
C ALA A 87 3.71 8.84 -7.83
N ALA A 88 2.68 8.82 -7.00
CA ALA A 88 2.38 7.65 -6.19
C ALA A 88 2.03 6.44 -7.07
N ILE A 89 1.19 6.66 -8.05
CA ILE A 89 0.78 5.58 -8.94
C ILE A 89 1.96 5.05 -9.75
N GLU A 90 2.79 5.97 -10.24
CA GLU A 90 3.97 5.57 -11.01
C GLU A 90 4.93 4.77 -10.14
N ARG A 91 5.12 5.22 -8.91
CA ARG A 91 6.02 4.53 -8.00
C ARG A 91 5.52 3.13 -7.68
N GLU A 92 4.22 3.01 -7.48
CA GLU A 92 3.61 1.71 -7.20
C GLU A 92 3.85 0.75 -8.35
N LYS A 93 3.65 1.23 -9.57
CA LYS A 93 3.90 0.41 -10.76
C LYS A 93 5.36 0.02 -10.86
N GLN A 94 6.23 0.97 -10.58
CA GLN A 94 7.67 0.74 -10.64
C GLN A 94 8.06 -0.38 -9.66
N ILE A 95 7.63 -0.26 -8.43
CA ILE A 95 7.97 -1.26 -7.43
C ILE A 95 7.40 -2.62 -7.79
N LYS A 96 6.17 -2.64 -8.31
CA LYS A 96 5.56 -3.92 -8.70
C LYS A 96 6.36 -4.63 -9.78
N SER A 97 7.06 -3.88 -10.61
CA SER A 97 7.83 -4.48 -11.70
C SER A 97 9.20 -4.99 -11.24
N TRP A 98 9.60 -4.69 -10.04
CA TRP A 98 10.91 -5.10 -9.54
C TRP A 98 10.94 -6.57 -9.17
N SER A 99 12.15 -7.13 -9.14
CA SER A 99 12.35 -8.48 -8.66
C SER A 99 12.07 -8.53 -7.17
N ARG A 100 11.87 -9.71 -6.66
CA ARG A 100 11.67 -9.86 -5.23
C ARG A 100 12.86 -9.35 -4.45
N LYS A 101 14.06 -9.64 -4.92
CA LYS A 101 15.25 -9.19 -4.22
C LYS A 101 15.29 -7.68 -4.10
N ARG A 102 14.94 -6.99 -5.17
CA ARG A 102 14.97 -5.54 -5.12
C ARG A 102 13.91 -4.98 -4.18
N LYS A 103 12.75 -5.63 -4.14
CA LYS A 103 11.71 -5.22 -3.19
C LYS A 103 12.16 -5.45 -1.76
N THR A 104 12.81 -6.58 -1.50
CA THR A 104 13.27 -6.85 -0.14
C THR A 104 14.39 -5.90 0.26
N ASP A 105 15.23 -5.51 -0.69
CA ASP A 105 16.27 -4.53 -0.38
C ASP A 105 15.64 -3.19 0.01
N LEU A 106 14.58 -2.80 -0.69
CA LEU A 106 13.88 -1.58 -0.37
C LEU A 106 13.29 -1.64 1.04
N ILE A 107 12.65 -2.74 1.36
CA ILE A 107 12.08 -2.93 2.70
C ILE A 107 13.17 -2.87 3.75
N PHE A 108 14.28 -3.52 3.48
CA PHE A 108 15.37 -3.61 4.43
C PHE A 108 15.92 -2.23 4.81
N GLU A 109 15.95 -1.31 3.87
CA GLU A 109 16.45 0.03 4.13
C GLU A 109 15.64 0.74 5.21
N MET A 110 14.35 0.53 5.19
CA MET A 110 13.47 1.19 6.16
C MET A 110 13.22 0.31 7.38
N ASN A 111 13.14 -0.98 7.18
CA ASN A 111 12.64 -1.89 8.19
C ASN A 111 13.45 -3.20 8.15
N PRO A 112 14.69 -3.17 8.63
CA PRO A 112 15.55 -4.33 8.50
C PRO A 112 15.04 -5.59 9.19
N HIS A 113 14.18 -5.42 10.18
CA HIS A 113 13.65 -6.59 10.90
C HIS A 113 12.25 -6.98 10.47
N TRP A 114 11.72 -6.31 9.46
CA TRP A 114 10.40 -6.63 8.92
C TRP A 114 9.31 -6.65 9.98
N VAL A 115 9.39 -5.69 10.91
CA VAL A 115 8.34 -5.58 11.92
C VAL A 115 7.10 -4.96 11.28
N ASP A 116 5.95 -5.23 11.86
CA ASP A 116 4.71 -4.66 11.39
C ASP A 116 4.66 -3.20 11.81
N LEU A 117 4.66 -2.30 10.85
CA LEU A 117 4.73 -0.87 11.11
C LEU A 117 3.37 -0.25 11.43
N TYR A 118 2.33 -1.06 11.53
CA TYR A 118 0.99 -0.52 11.75
C TYR A 118 0.90 0.35 12.99
N ASN A 119 1.49 -0.09 14.09
CA ASN A 119 1.44 0.71 15.31
C ASN A 119 2.15 2.04 15.15
N GLN A 120 3.17 2.05 14.30
CA GLN A 120 3.93 3.26 14.06
C GLN A 120 3.09 4.31 13.34
N ILE A 121 2.26 3.88 12.41
CA ILE A 121 1.46 4.83 11.64
C ILE A 121 0.20 5.27 12.39
N LEU A 122 -0.17 4.56 13.43
CA LEU A 122 -1.33 4.95 14.22
C LEU A 122 -1.06 6.20 15.03
N GLY A 123 0.14 6.37 15.37
CA GLY A 123 0.41 7.40 16.19
C GLY A 123 1.28 8.29 16.41
#